data_7e3ccb403f05f988b37419a36b1df230
#
_entry.id   7e3ccb403f05f988b37419a36b1df230
#
_cell.length_a   1.000
_cell.length_b   1.000
_cell.length_c   1.000
_cell.angle_alpha   90.00
_cell.angle_beta   90.00
_cell.angle_gamma   90.00
#
_symmetry.space_group_name_H-M   'P 1'
#
loop_
_entity.id
_entity.type
_entity.pdbx_description
1 polymer ?
#
loop_
_entity_poly.entity_id
_entity_poly.type
_entity_poly.pdbx_seq_one_letter_code
_entity_poly.pdbx_strand_id
1 'polypeptide(L)' 'MQYDLQKLERMTLDEVREIAVNMGLSPKRSQSLREISYAILDAQADKRAAITQAKEDERI' A
#
# COMPACT_ATOMS: atom_id res chain seq x y z
N MET A 1 11.12 -0.19 3.38
CA MET A 1 10.65 -1.56 3.27
C MET A 1 9.46 -1.67 2.36
N GLN A 2 9.47 -2.65 1.52
CA GLN A 2 8.35 -2.86 0.59
C GLN A 2 7.58 -4.10 0.97
N TYR A 3 6.29 -4.00 0.82
CA TYR A 3 5.40 -5.12 1.03
C TYR A 3 4.94 -5.63 -0.33
N ASP A 4 4.70 -6.92 -0.44
CA ASP A 4 4.09 -7.48 -1.63
C ASP A 4 2.82 -8.23 -1.22
N LEU A 5 2.00 -8.57 -2.21
CA LEU A 5 0.72 -9.17 -1.94
C LEU A 5 0.87 -10.51 -1.22
N GLN A 6 1.84 -11.30 -1.59
CA GLN A 6 2.07 -12.60 -0.97
C GLN A 6 2.40 -12.47 0.52
N LYS A 7 3.22 -11.51 0.87
CA LYS A 7 3.56 -11.27 2.26
C LYS A 7 2.34 -10.82 3.04
N LEU A 8 1.60 -9.89 2.48
CA LEU A 8 0.41 -9.36 3.14
C LEU A 8 -0.66 -10.43 3.33
N GLU A 9 -0.81 -11.31 2.36
CA GLU A 9 -1.79 -12.39 2.46
C GLU A 9 -1.45 -13.40 3.54
N ARG A 10 -0.19 -13.52 3.90
CA ARG A 10 0.25 -14.43 4.98
C ARG A 10 0.09 -13.82 6.35
N MET A 11 -0.12 -12.54 6.43
CA MET A 11 -0.32 -11.84 7.70
C MET A 11 -1.76 -11.94 8.15
N THR A 12 -1.98 -11.68 9.44
CA THR A 12 -3.33 -11.60 9.95
C THR A 12 -3.95 -10.27 9.55
N LEU A 13 -5.27 -10.19 9.61
CA LEU A 13 -5.98 -8.97 9.30
C LEU A 13 -5.52 -7.81 10.19
N ASP A 14 -5.30 -8.09 11.47
CA ASP A 14 -4.85 -7.07 12.43
C ASP A 14 -3.48 -6.53 12.05
N GLU A 15 -2.57 -7.41 11.65
CA GLU A 15 -1.23 -6.99 11.25
C GLU A 15 -1.27 -6.10 10.00
N VAL A 16 -2.06 -6.48 9.02
CA VAL A 16 -2.19 -5.71 7.79
C VAL A 16 -2.82 -4.35 8.06
N ARG A 17 -3.80 -4.31 8.94
CA ARG A 17 -4.42 -3.04 9.36
C ARG A 17 -3.41 -2.13 10.02
N GLU A 18 -2.58 -2.68 10.89
CA GLU A 18 -1.57 -1.90 11.58
C GLU A 18 -0.58 -1.30 10.58
N ILE A 19 -0.17 -2.07 9.59
CA ILE A 19 0.69 -1.57 8.54
C ILE A 19 0.01 -0.41 7.80
N ALA A 20 -1.25 -0.57 7.47
CA ALA A 20 -1.99 0.47 6.77
C ALA A 20 -2.06 1.76 7.59
N VAL A 21 -2.33 1.64 8.87
CA VAL A 21 -2.38 2.81 9.76
C VAL A 21 -1.01 3.49 9.82
N ASN A 22 0.06 2.71 9.92
CA ASN A 22 1.41 3.25 9.95
C ASN A 22 1.79 3.98 8.66
N MET A 23 1.17 3.59 7.56
CA MET A 23 1.38 4.25 6.27
C MET A 23 0.50 5.49 6.06
N GLY A 24 -0.32 5.82 7.04
CA GLY A 24 -1.23 6.95 6.95
C GLY A 24 -2.55 6.63 6.28
N LEU A 25 -2.85 5.35 6.10
CA LEU A 25 -4.13 4.92 5.55
C LEU A 25 -5.14 4.76 6.67
N SER A 26 -6.42 4.75 6.30
CA SER A 26 -7.50 4.58 7.28
C SER A 26 -8.35 3.37 6.88
N PRO A 27 -7.89 2.16 7.20
CA PRO A 27 -8.65 0.96 6.82
C PRO A 27 -9.98 0.90 7.56
N LYS A 28 -11.02 0.55 6.83
CA LYS A 28 -12.36 0.42 7.40
C LYS A 28 -12.54 -0.98 7.96
N ARG A 29 -13.40 -1.09 8.96
CA ARG A 29 -13.69 -2.39 9.57
C ARG A 29 -14.29 -3.39 8.59
N SER A 30 -15.01 -2.89 7.61
CA SER A 30 -15.66 -3.73 6.62
C SER A 30 -14.70 -4.25 5.54
N GLN A 31 -13.48 -3.72 5.49
CA GLN A 31 -12.51 -4.13 4.48
C GLN A 31 -11.89 -5.48 4.84
N SER A 32 -11.76 -6.33 3.82
CA SER A 32 -11.13 -7.62 3.97
C SER A 32 -9.61 -7.46 3.96
N LEU A 33 -8.91 -8.54 4.34
CA LEU A 33 -7.46 -8.58 4.28
C LEU A 33 -6.96 -8.19 2.89
N ARG A 34 -7.60 -8.72 1.86
CA ARG A 34 -7.21 -8.46 0.48
C ARG A 34 -7.39 -6.98 0.11
N GLU A 35 -8.51 -6.40 0.51
CA GLU A 35 -8.79 -4.99 0.22
C GLU A 35 -7.76 -4.08 0.86
N ILE A 36 -7.44 -4.33 2.12
CA ILE A 36 -6.44 -3.54 2.83
C ILE A 36 -5.06 -3.76 2.22
N SER A 37 -4.76 -4.98 1.82
CA SER A 37 -3.49 -5.29 1.17
C SER A 37 -3.33 -4.52 -0.13
N TYR A 38 -4.37 -4.45 -0.94
CA TYR A 38 -4.35 -3.68 -2.17
C TYR A 38 -4.15 -2.19 -1.89
N ALA A 39 -4.79 -1.69 -0.84
CA ALA A 39 -4.61 -0.29 -0.46
C ALA A 39 -3.16 0.00 -0.07
N ILE A 40 -2.53 -0.91 0.65
CA ILE A 40 -1.13 -0.78 1.02
C ILE A 40 -0.23 -0.79 -0.22
N LEU A 41 -0.48 -1.72 -1.13
CA LEU A 41 0.30 -1.80 -2.36
C LEU A 41 0.13 -0.56 -3.22
N ASP A 42 -1.09 -0.06 -3.28
CA ASP A 42 -1.40 1.17 -4.02
C ASP A 42 -0.66 2.36 -3.43
N ALA A 43 -0.65 2.47 -2.11
CA ALA A 43 0.04 3.56 -1.43
C ALA A 43 1.55 3.50 -1.67
N GLN A 44 2.12 2.30 -1.71
CA GLN A 44 3.53 2.13 -2.04
C GLN A 44 3.83 2.55 -3.48
N ALA A 45 2.95 2.16 -4.38
CA ALA A 45 3.09 2.50 -5.79
C ALA A 45 2.98 4.00 -6.01
N ASP A 46 2.08 4.66 -5.29
CA ASP A 46 1.92 6.11 -5.37
C ASP A 46 3.19 6.84 -4.98
N LYS A 47 3.83 6.40 -3.93
CA LYS A 47 5.09 7.02 -3.49
C LYS A 47 6.18 6.87 -4.53
N ARG A 48 6.24 5.69 -5.16
CA ARG A 48 7.18 5.45 -6.24
C ARG A 48 6.81 6.22 -7.49
N ALA A 49 5.54 6.22 -7.81
CA ALA A 49 5.02 6.91 -8.99
C ALA A 49 5.30 8.40 -8.92
N ALA A 50 5.21 9.00 -7.73
CA ALA A 50 5.50 10.41 -7.56
C ALA A 50 6.95 10.73 -7.96
N ILE A 51 7.89 9.87 -7.58
CA ILE A 51 9.29 10.05 -7.94
C ILE A 51 9.49 9.80 -9.43
N THR A 52 8.85 8.77 -9.95
CA THR A 52 8.97 8.40 -11.36
C THR A 52 8.29 9.43 -12.25
N GLN A 53 7.16 9.96 -11.83
CA GLN A 53 6.43 10.96 -12.59
C GLN A 53 7.25 12.22 -12.80
N ALA A 54 7.99 12.64 -11.80
CA ALA A 54 8.86 13.80 -11.94
C ALA A 54 9.86 13.61 -13.07
N LYS A 55 10.40 12.40 -13.20
CA LYS A 55 11.33 12.09 -14.28
C LYS A 55 10.65 11.98 -15.63
N GLU A 56 9.45 11.40 -15.65
CA GLU A 56 8.70 11.26 -16.88
C GLU A 56 8.25 12.62 -17.41
N ASP A 57 7.86 13.51 -16.52
CA ASP A 57 7.48 14.86 -16.90
C ASP A 57 8.65 15.59 -17.56
N GLU A 58 9.85 15.34 -17.10
CA GLU A 58 11.03 15.94 -17.70
C GLU A 58 11.32 15.44 -19.12
N ARG A 59 10.88 14.22 -19.43
CA ARG A 59 11.05 13.67 -20.77
C ARG A 59 10.13 14.30 -21.78
N ILE A 60 8.98 14.72 -21.33
CA ILE A 60 7.99 15.31 -22.20
C ILE A 60 8.33 16.76 -22.47
#